data_3cd10b17a95cb8bffbf23f93e876fdbb
#
_entry.id   3cd10b17a95cb8bffbf23f93e876fdbb
#
_cell.length_a   1.000
_cell.length_b   1.000
_cell.length_c   1.000
_cell.angle_alpha   90.00
_cell.angle_beta   90.00
_cell.angle_gamma   90.00
#
_symmetry.space_group_name_H-M   'P 1'
#
loop_
_entity.id
_entity.type
_entity.pdbx_description
1 polymer ?
#
loop_
_entity_poly.entity_id
_entity_poly.type
_entity_poly.pdbx_seq_one_letter_code
_entity_poly.pdbx_strand_id
1 'polypeptide(L)'
;MTDTMPDTTADSLADTDRYPPPLDDGALAASWIAAWAALGRPAPVGLQAELMAAWAEPHRHHHDQRHLRECLALWARWRGQSERAGEVAVALWFHDAIYDPQAPQAGSNELNSAAWAARSLIRAGLPSETAQRVHDLVMSTEQATQHDAPAALSSGADAQLLVDIDLSILGSPPERFERYDQDVRKEYAWVPGFRYRTGRAQVLQGFLDRPRLYHGDAAVALLEGQARINLAAALSRLAQ
;
A
#
# COMPACT_ATOMS: atom_id res chain seq x y z
N MET A 1 9.49 -51.75 17.23
CA MET A 1 8.81 -50.48 17.49
C MET A 1 9.78 -49.40 17.05
N THR A 2 9.69 -48.96 15.82
CA THR A 2 10.49 -47.90 15.22
C THR A 2 9.63 -46.62 15.22
N ASP A 3 10.00 -45.73 16.12
CA ASP A 3 9.37 -44.46 16.30
C ASP A 3 9.82 -43.56 15.15
N THR A 4 8.92 -43.31 14.20
CA THR A 4 9.16 -42.43 13.05
C THR A 4 8.78 -41.02 13.49
N MET A 5 9.76 -40.20 13.84
CA MET A 5 9.57 -38.77 14.01
C MET A 5 9.02 -38.15 12.73
N PRO A 6 8.03 -37.25 12.81
CA PRO A 6 7.56 -36.51 11.62
C PRO A 6 8.65 -35.55 11.17
N ASP A 7 8.94 -35.60 9.89
CA ASP A 7 9.81 -34.73 9.14
C ASP A 7 9.26 -33.27 9.18
N THR A 8 9.84 -32.44 10.02
CA THR A 8 9.57 -30.99 10.10
C THR A 8 10.46 -30.22 9.15
N THR A 9 10.41 -30.56 7.87
CA THR A 9 10.87 -29.67 6.77
C THR A 9 9.72 -28.84 6.27
N ALA A 10 9.08 -28.07 7.14
CA ALA A 10 8.20 -26.98 6.74
C ALA A 10 9.07 -25.74 6.46
N ASP A 11 9.48 -25.66 5.23
CA ASP A 11 9.55 -24.52 4.34
C ASP A 11 10.01 -23.19 4.96
N SER A 12 11.31 -23.09 5.17
CA SER A 12 12.01 -21.82 5.37
C SER A 12 12.22 -21.16 3.99
N LEU A 13 11.14 -20.60 3.40
CA LEU A 13 11.32 -19.55 2.41
C LEU A 13 12.08 -18.42 3.09
N ALA A 14 13.18 -17.97 2.51
CA ALA A 14 13.93 -16.84 3.06
C ALA A 14 12.96 -15.64 3.19
N ASP A 15 13.09 -14.81 4.22
CA ASP A 15 12.23 -13.63 4.46
C ASP A 15 12.11 -12.71 3.25
N THR A 16 13.14 -12.66 2.42
CA THR A 16 13.19 -11.95 1.12
C THR A 16 12.23 -12.54 0.07
N ASP A 17 11.89 -13.83 0.17
CA ASP A 17 10.93 -14.46 -0.74
C ASP A 17 9.48 -14.17 -0.33
N ARG A 18 9.24 -13.82 0.94
CA ARG A 18 7.92 -13.45 1.45
C ARG A 18 7.60 -11.98 1.22
N TYR A 19 8.52 -11.09 1.56
CA TYR A 19 8.34 -9.63 1.40
C TYR A 19 9.51 -9.08 0.59
N PRO A 20 9.30 -8.69 -0.69
CA PRO A 20 10.41 -8.28 -1.55
C PRO A 20 11.06 -6.98 -1.05
N PRO A 21 12.37 -6.82 -1.27
CA PRO A 21 13.04 -5.56 -0.99
C PRO A 21 12.46 -4.44 -1.87
N PRO A 22 12.54 -3.17 -1.43
CA PRO A 22 12.11 -2.04 -2.22
C PRO A 22 12.89 -1.95 -3.54
N LEU A 23 12.24 -1.49 -4.62
CA LEU A 23 12.88 -1.30 -5.92
C LEU A 23 14.07 -0.34 -5.82
N ASP A 24 15.15 -0.66 -6.49
CA ASP A 24 16.25 0.28 -6.75
C ASP A 24 15.84 1.37 -7.77
N ASP A 25 16.71 2.35 -8.01
CA ASP A 25 16.41 3.48 -8.90
C ASP A 25 16.18 3.04 -10.35
N GLY A 26 16.93 2.05 -10.83
CA GLY A 26 16.80 1.53 -12.18
C GLY A 26 15.46 0.81 -12.39
N ALA A 27 15.11 -0.07 -11.46
CA ALA A 27 13.84 -0.79 -11.46
C ALA A 27 12.64 0.16 -11.27
N LEU A 28 12.78 1.19 -10.43
CA LEU A 28 11.77 2.22 -10.25
C LEU A 28 11.51 3.00 -11.54
N ALA A 29 12.56 3.46 -12.22
CA ALA A 29 12.43 4.16 -13.50
C ALA A 29 11.81 3.25 -14.58
N ALA A 30 12.23 1.98 -14.64
CA ALA A 30 11.65 1.00 -15.56
C ALA A 30 10.16 0.75 -15.28
N SER A 31 9.75 0.69 -14.01
CA SER A 31 8.35 0.50 -13.62
C SER A 31 7.45 1.64 -14.08
N TRP A 32 7.94 2.89 -14.01
CA TRP A 32 7.24 4.07 -14.52
C TRP A 32 7.01 3.98 -16.03
N ILE A 33 8.06 3.70 -16.78
CA ILE A 33 7.96 3.57 -18.24
C ILE A 33 7.01 2.43 -18.61
N ALA A 34 7.11 1.28 -17.93
CA ALA A 34 6.27 0.12 -18.19
C ALA A 34 4.77 0.40 -17.89
N ALA A 35 4.47 1.14 -16.80
CA ALA A 35 3.11 1.52 -16.45
C ALA A 35 2.44 2.34 -17.57
N TRP A 36 3.11 3.36 -18.10
CA TRP A 36 2.60 4.18 -19.19
C TRP A 36 2.56 3.46 -20.53
N ALA A 37 3.55 2.61 -20.81
CA ALA A 37 3.53 1.77 -22.01
C ALA A 37 2.34 0.79 -22.02
N ALA A 38 1.97 0.25 -20.86
CA ALA A 38 0.78 -0.61 -20.72
C ALA A 38 -0.54 0.15 -20.95
N LEU A 39 -0.55 1.47 -20.77
CA LEU A 39 -1.67 2.35 -21.15
C LEU A 39 -1.62 2.78 -22.63
N GLY A 40 -0.63 2.32 -23.41
CA GLY A 40 -0.46 2.68 -24.81
C GLY A 40 0.02 4.13 -25.02
N ARG A 41 0.69 4.71 -24.04
CA ARG A 41 1.22 6.09 -24.08
C ARG A 41 2.68 6.15 -23.64
N PRO A 42 3.46 7.08 -24.15
CA PRO A 42 4.77 7.38 -23.55
C PRO A 42 4.58 8.01 -22.17
N ALA A 43 5.51 7.73 -21.26
CA ALA A 43 5.51 8.37 -19.94
C ALA A 43 5.65 9.89 -20.08
N PRO A 44 4.79 10.71 -19.40
CA PRO A 44 4.85 12.15 -19.48
C PRO A 44 6.18 12.70 -18.94
N VAL A 45 6.78 13.60 -19.70
CA VAL A 45 8.04 14.25 -19.32
C VAL A 45 7.84 15.08 -18.04
N GLY A 46 8.74 14.92 -17.08
CA GLY A 46 8.74 15.66 -15.82
C GLY A 46 7.79 15.12 -14.73
N LEU A 47 6.72 14.39 -15.08
CA LEU A 47 5.71 13.94 -14.12
C LEU A 47 6.29 12.95 -13.09
N GLN A 48 7.20 12.05 -13.49
CA GLN A 48 7.88 11.18 -12.55
C GLN A 48 8.68 11.98 -11.50
N ALA A 49 9.40 13.01 -11.95
CA ALA A 49 10.17 13.86 -11.05
C ALA A 49 9.28 14.64 -10.07
N GLU A 50 8.12 15.13 -10.54
CA GLU A 50 7.13 15.79 -9.68
C GLU A 50 6.59 14.83 -8.61
N LEU A 51 6.23 13.60 -8.99
CA LEU A 51 5.80 12.56 -8.06
C LEU A 51 6.90 12.22 -7.06
N MET A 52 8.12 11.97 -7.53
CA MET A 52 9.24 11.64 -6.64
C MET A 52 9.57 12.78 -5.66
N ALA A 53 9.38 14.02 -6.05
CA ALA A 53 9.51 15.18 -5.15
C ALA A 53 8.38 15.18 -4.08
N ALA A 54 7.15 14.89 -4.47
CA ALA A 54 6.02 14.78 -3.54
C ALA A 54 6.24 13.62 -2.53
N TRP A 55 6.67 12.46 -3.00
CA TRP A 55 7.00 11.32 -2.13
C TRP A 55 8.25 11.55 -1.25
N ALA A 56 9.01 12.62 -1.46
CA ALA A 56 10.20 12.98 -0.67
C ALA A 56 9.95 14.15 0.29
N GLU A 57 8.71 14.59 0.48
CA GLU A 57 8.40 15.70 1.38
C GLU A 57 8.85 15.38 2.82
N PRO A 58 9.43 16.36 3.55
CA PRO A 58 10.15 16.10 4.81
C PRO A 58 9.26 15.66 5.97
N HIS A 59 7.95 15.83 5.89
CA HIS A 59 6.99 15.39 6.91
C HIS A 59 6.59 13.90 6.77
N ARG A 60 6.96 13.27 5.66
CA ARG A 60 6.69 11.86 5.38
C ARG A 60 7.76 10.99 6.02
N HIS A 61 7.34 9.96 6.74
CA HIS A 61 8.23 9.00 7.37
C HIS A 61 7.92 7.57 6.95
N HIS A 62 6.63 7.24 6.82
CA HIS A 62 6.16 5.98 6.25
C HIS A 62 5.64 6.17 4.81
N HIS A 63 4.76 7.16 4.59
CA HIS A 63 4.17 7.44 3.27
C HIS A 63 5.18 8.18 2.37
N ASP A 64 6.36 7.58 2.22
CA ASP A 64 7.54 8.11 1.53
C ASP A 64 7.94 7.27 0.29
N GLN A 65 9.04 7.62 -0.34
CA GLN A 65 9.57 6.89 -1.49
C GLN A 65 9.84 5.40 -1.20
N ARG A 66 10.10 5.01 0.03
CA ARG A 66 10.34 3.62 0.39
C ARG A 66 9.05 2.82 0.30
N HIS A 67 7.94 3.35 0.83
CA HIS A 67 6.63 2.74 0.71
C HIS A 67 6.23 2.55 -0.75
N LEU A 68 6.35 3.59 -1.58
CA LEU A 68 6.11 3.48 -3.02
C LEU A 68 6.93 2.34 -3.66
N ARG A 69 8.23 2.25 -3.36
CA ARG A 69 9.14 1.23 -3.91
C ARG A 69 8.77 -0.18 -3.43
N GLU A 70 8.34 -0.34 -2.19
CA GLU A 70 7.85 -1.61 -1.64
C GLU A 70 6.55 -2.04 -2.33
N CYS A 71 5.59 -1.13 -2.51
CA CYS A 71 4.35 -1.38 -3.26
C CYS A 71 4.64 -1.80 -4.71
N LEU A 72 5.53 -1.10 -5.39
CA LEU A 72 5.88 -1.42 -6.78
C LEU A 72 6.67 -2.73 -6.91
N ALA A 73 7.44 -3.13 -5.90
CA ALA A 73 8.11 -4.43 -5.87
C ALA A 73 7.09 -5.58 -5.77
N LEU A 74 6.08 -5.45 -4.91
CA LEU A 74 4.98 -6.41 -4.84
C LEU A 74 4.11 -6.40 -6.09
N TRP A 75 3.85 -5.22 -6.64
CA TRP A 75 3.17 -5.10 -7.94
C TRP A 75 3.89 -5.89 -9.04
N ALA A 76 5.21 -5.78 -9.15
CA ALA A 76 5.99 -6.53 -10.13
C ALA A 76 5.79 -8.04 -10.01
N ARG A 77 5.59 -8.55 -8.78
CA ARG A 77 5.33 -9.96 -8.48
C ARG A 77 3.89 -10.38 -8.81
N TRP A 78 2.90 -9.50 -8.57
CA TRP A 78 1.48 -9.85 -8.62
C TRP A 78 0.73 -9.31 -9.84
N ARG A 79 1.39 -8.52 -10.70
CA ARG A 79 0.76 -7.86 -11.87
C ARG A 79 0.00 -8.81 -12.80
N GLY A 80 0.36 -10.09 -12.83
CA GLY A 80 -0.33 -11.12 -13.62
C GLY A 80 -1.74 -11.44 -13.12
N GLN A 81 -2.12 -10.95 -11.93
CA GLN A 81 -3.46 -11.09 -11.35
C GLN A 81 -4.39 -9.93 -11.75
N SER A 82 -3.85 -8.87 -12.35
CA SER A 82 -4.60 -7.67 -12.72
C SER A 82 -5.26 -7.82 -14.08
N GLU A 83 -6.47 -7.27 -14.21
CA GLU A 83 -7.18 -7.15 -15.49
C GLU A 83 -6.67 -5.96 -16.32
N ARG A 84 -6.31 -4.85 -15.63
CA ARG A 84 -5.86 -3.59 -16.24
C ARG A 84 -4.54 -3.13 -15.66
N ALA A 85 -3.50 -3.91 -15.92
CA ALA A 85 -2.18 -3.75 -15.30
C ALA A 85 -1.60 -2.32 -15.38
N GLY A 86 -1.81 -1.60 -16.49
CA GLY A 86 -1.35 -0.22 -16.64
C GLY A 86 -2.07 0.74 -15.70
N GLU A 87 -3.38 0.54 -15.49
CA GLU A 87 -4.21 1.39 -14.61
C GLU A 87 -3.82 1.19 -13.14
N VAL A 88 -3.66 -0.07 -12.71
CA VAL A 88 -3.20 -0.38 -11.33
C VAL A 88 -1.79 0.14 -11.08
N ALA A 89 -0.86 -0.05 -12.02
CA ALA A 89 0.50 0.44 -11.89
C ALA A 89 0.54 1.97 -11.73
N VAL A 90 -0.22 2.72 -12.54
CA VAL A 90 -0.29 4.18 -12.41
C VAL A 90 -0.99 4.57 -11.11
N ALA A 91 -2.07 3.89 -10.72
CA ALA A 91 -2.73 4.16 -9.44
C ALA A 91 -1.78 4.00 -8.25
N LEU A 92 -0.93 2.98 -8.22
CA LEU A 92 0.12 2.80 -7.20
C LEU A 92 1.13 3.94 -7.16
N TRP A 93 1.50 4.53 -8.30
CA TRP A 93 2.37 5.69 -8.33
C TRP A 93 1.73 6.94 -7.70
N PHE A 94 0.40 7.03 -7.71
CA PHE A 94 -0.34 8.20 -7.26
C PHE A 94 -1.05 8.05 -5.92
N HIS A 95 -1.21 6.85 -5.36
CA HIS A 95 -2.15 6.62 -4.26
C HIS A 95 -1.95 7.55 -3.04
N ASP A 96 -0.71 7.83 -2.68
CA ASP A 96 -0.31 8.76 -1.62
C ASP A 96 0.53 9.94 -2.14
N ALA A 97 0.38 10.31 -3.43
CA ALA A 97 1.14 11.41 -4.02
C ALA A 97 0.89 12.75 -3.31
N ILE A 98 -0.32 12.95 -2.80
CA ILE A 98 -0.67 14.02 -1.87
C ILE A 98 -0.87 13.39 -0.50
N TYR A 99 -0.08 13.84 0.48
CA TYR A 99 -0.17 13.34 1.84
C TYR A 99 0.17 14.45 2.85
N ASP A 100 -0.80 14.87 3.62
CA ASP A 100 -0.61 15.78 4.76
C ASP A 100 -1.52 15.31 5.91
N PRO A 101 -0.97 14.70 6.97
CA PRO A 101 -1.76 14.24 8.10
C PRO A 101 -2.32 15.37 8.98
N GLN A 102 -1.90 16.62 8.74
CA GLN A 102 -2.35 17.78 9.49
C GLN A 102 -3.38 18.62 8.74
N ALA A 103 -3.56 18.38 7.45
CA ALA A 103 -4.43 19.21 6.63
C ALA A 103 -5.88 18.74 6.69
N PRO A 104 -6.75 19.38 7.45
CA PRO A 104 -8.20 19.23 7.32
C PRO A 104 -8.66 19.97 6.06
N GLN A 105 -8.23 19.52 4.88
CA GLN A 105 -8.54 20.22 3.64
C GLN A 105 -9.87 19.75 3.05
N ALA A 106 -10.39 20.55 2.12
CA ALA A 106 -11.51 20.16 1.28
C ALA A 106 -11.12 18.92 0.43
N GLY A 107 -11.50 17.75 0.91
CA GLY A 107 -11.13 16.46 0.34
C GLY A 107 -10.02 15.76 1.11
N SER A 108 -10.04 14.44 1.09
CA SER A 108 -8.98 13.61 1.67
C SER A 108 -7.69 13.68 0.85
N ASN A 109 -6.58 13.19 1.41
CA ASN A 109 -5.32 13.03 0.70
C ASN A 109 -5.51 12.15 -0.55
N GLU A 110 -6.27 11.07 -0.41
CA GLU A 110 -6.60 10.13 -1.46
C GLU A 110 -7.41 10.79 -2.58
N LEU A 111 -8.39 11.63 -2.26
CA LEU A 111 -9.16 12.39 -3.26
C LEU A 111 -8.26 13.34 -4.07
N ASN A 112 -7.34 14.03 -3.40
CA ASN A 112 -6.41 14.94 -4.05
C ASN A 112 -5.40 14.18 -4.93
N SER A 113 -4.90 13.04 -4.45
CA SER A 113 -4.03 12.12 -5.21
C SER A 113 -4.75 11.55 -6.44
N ALA A 114 -5.98 11.07 -6.27
CA ALA A 114 -6.84 10.56 -7.34
C ALA A 114 -7.11 11.63 -8.40
N ALA A 115 -7.42 12.84 -7.97
CA ALA A 115 -7.63 13.96 -8.87
C ALA A 115 -6.35 14.35 -9.64
N TRP A 116 -5.17 14.26 -9.01
CA TRP A 116 -3.90 14.49 -9.71
C TRP A 116 -3.66 13.40 -10.75
N ALA A 117 -3.84 12.13 -10.40
CA ALA A 117 -3.74 11.01 -11.35
C ALA A 117 -4.67 11.22 -12.56
N ALA A 118 -5.97 11.45 -12.33
CA ALA A 118 -6.95 11.63 -13.41
C ALA A 118 -6.58 12.78 -14.35
N ARG A 119 -6.19 13.95 -13.80
CA ARG A 119 -5.73 15.09 -14.61
C ARG A 119 -4.49 14.76 -15.45
N SER A 120 -3.56 13.97 -14.89
CA SER A 120 -2.35 13.57 -15.60
C SER A 120 -2.63 12.64 -16.76
N LEU A 121 -3.56 11.68 -16.59
CA LEU A 121 -3.99 10.79 -17.65
C LEU A 121 -4.72 11.55 -18.80
N ILE A 122 -5.63 12.45 -18.46
CA ILE A 122 -6.33 13.30 -19.44
C ILE A 122 -5.32 14.15 -20.23
N ARG A 123 -4.35 14.78 -19.57
CA ARG A 123 -3.29 15.56 -20.24
C ARG A 123 -2.43 14.71 -21.18
N ALA A 124 -2.24 13.42 -20.85
CA ALA A 124 -1.54 12.47 -21.70
C ALA A 124 -2.41 11.94 -22.87
N GLY A 125 -3.64 12.40 -23.02
CA GLY A 125 -4.55 12.02 -24.09
C GLY A 125 -5.22 10.65 -23.90
N LEU A 126 -5.33 10.18 -22.66
CA LEU A 126 -6.10 8.97 -22.34
C LEU A 126 -7.61 9.29 -22.23
N PRO A 127 -8.48 8.30 -22.49
CA PRO A 127 -9.93 8.45 -22.36
C PRO A 127 -10.34 8.83 -20.93
N SER A 128 -11.44 9.58 -20.79
CA SER A 128 -12.01 9.95 -19.49
C SER A 128 -12.38 8.75 -18.63
N GLU A 129 -12.84 7.67 -19.24
CA GLU A 129 -13.19 6.42 -18.56
C GLU A 129 -11.96 5.75 -17.94
N THR A 130 -10.81 5.80 -18.61
CA THR A 130 -9.54 5.31 -18.07
C THR A 130 -9.08 6.18 -16.90
N ALA A 131 -9.17 7.50 -17.03
CA ALA A 131 -8.83 8.43 -15.95
C ALA A 131 -9.75 8.24 -14.74
N GLN A 132 -11.04 8.00 -14.95
CA GLN A 132 -11.99 7.71 -13.87
C GLN A 132 -11.68 6.40 -13.16
N ARG A 133 -11.37 5.31 -13.89
CA ARG A 133 -11.01 4.04 -13.24
C ARG A 133 -9.74 4.15 -12.40
N VAL A 134 -8.72 4.87 -12.89
CA VAL A 134 -7.51 5.12 -12.08
C VAL A 134 -7.81 5.98 -10.86
N HIS A 135 -8.67 7.00 -11.00
CA HIS A 135 -9.17 7.77 -9.87
C HIS A 135 -9.83 6.86 -8.83
N ASP A 136 -10.73 5.98 -9.24
CA ASP A 136 -11.48 5.09 -8.35
C ASP A 136 -10.57 4.04 -7.69
N LEU A 137 -9.52 3.58 -8.40
CA LEU A 137 -8.46 2.73 -7.84
C LEU A 137 -7.73 3.45 -6.70
N VAL A 138 -7.32 4.70 -6.88
CA VAL A 138 -6.69 5.48 -5.80
C VAL A 138 -7.67 5.67 -4.63
N MET A 139 -8.94 6.00 -4.89
CA MET A 139 -9.95 6.17 -3.84
C MET A 139 -10.21 4.88 -3.04
N SER A 140 -9.90 3.70 -3.58
CA SER A 140 -10.07 2.44 -2.83
C SER A 140 -9.15 2.33 -1.61
N THR A 141 -8.03 3.05 -1.57
CA THR A 141 -7.12 3.06 -0.40
C THR A 141 -7.72 3.80 0.80
N GLU A 142 -8.47 4.88 0.58
CA GLU A 142 -9.20 5.57 1.65
C GLU A 142 -10.20 4.64 2.35
N GLN A 143 -10.96 3.89 1.55
CA GLN A 143 -11.97 2.97 2.08
C GLN A 143 -11.35 1.82 2.88
N ALA A 144 -10.16 1.36 2.46
CA ALA A 144 -9.45 0.26 3.11
C ALA A 144 -9.02 0.56 4.56
N THR A 145 -8.81 1.83 4.90
CA THR A 145 -8.40 2.27 6.24
C THR A 145 -9.55 2.64 7.16
N GLN A 146 -10.78 2.77 6.66
CA GLN A 146 -11.94 3.12 7.46
C GLN A 146 -12.45 1.93 8.27
N HIS A 147 -12.68 2.16 9.57
CA HIS A 147 -13.08 1.12 10.53
C HIS A 147 -14.44 0.45 10.21
N ASP A 148 -15.36 1.22 9.65
CA ASP A 148 -16.74 0.79 9.34
C ASP A 148 -16.95 0.48 7.85
N ALA A 149 -15.89 0.46 7.04
CA ALA A 149 -16.02 0.15 5.62
C ALA A 149 -16.43 -1.33 5.47
N PRO A 150 -17.62 -1.61 4.92
CA PRO A 150 -17.97 -2.98 4.62
C PRO A 150 -16.95 -3.56 3.65
N ALA A 151 -16.53 -4.82 3.87
CA ALA A 151 -15.56 -5.54 3.02
C ALA A 151 -15.95 -5.60 1.53
N ALA A 152 -17.12 -5.09 1.17
CA ALA A 152 -17.69 -5.07 -0.17
C ALA A 152 -17.32 -3.83 -1.00
N LEU A 153 -16.56 -2.85 -0.47
CA LEU A 153 -16.38 -1.57 -1.14
C LEU A 153 -15.23 -1.51 -2.16
N SER A 154 -14.31 -2.45 -2.17
CA SER A 154 -13.38 -2.58 -3.29
C SER A 154 -14.05 -3.38 -4.42
N SER A 155 -14.81 -2.67 -5.26
CA SER A 155 -15.56 -3.28 -6.37
C SER A 155 -14.61 -3.60 -7.53
N GLY A 156 -14.00 -4.78 -7.51
CA GLY A 156 -13.22 -5.32 -8.61
C GLY A 156 -11.85 -5.87 -8.20
N ALA A 157 -11.37 -6.85 -8.96
CA ALA A 157 -10.11 -7.54 -8.66
C ALA A 157 -8.91 -6.59 -8.63
N ASP A 158 -8.87 -5.58 -9.51
CA ASP A 158 -7.79 -4.59 -9.56
C ASP A 158 -7.75 -3.68 -8.32
N ALA A 159 -8.91 -3.25 -7.80
CA ALA A 159 -8.98 -2.46 -6.58
C ALA A 159 -8.57 -3.29 -5.36
N GLN A 160 -9.02 -4.54 -5.28
CA GLN A 160 -8.62 -5.47 -4.23
C GLN A 160 -7.10 -5.72 -4.24
N LEU A 161 -6.54 -5.94 -5.42
CA LEU A 161 -5.11 -6.14 -5.59
C LEU A 161 -4.30 -4.90 -5.15
N LEU A 162 -4.76 -3.71 -5.53
CA LEU A 162 -4.11 -2.45 -5.15
C LEU A 162 -4.12 -2.27 -3.63
N VAL A 163 -5.27 -2.48 -2.97
CA VAL A 163 -5.42 -2.41 -1.51
C VAL A 163 -4.55 -3.45 -0.80
N ASP A 164 -4.49 -4.68 -1.31
CA ASP A 164 -3.64 -5.73 -0.74
C ASP A 164 -2.15 -5.37 -0.82
N ILE A 165 -1.74 -4.72 -1.91
CA ILE A 165 -0.37 -4.23 -2.08
C ILE A 165 -0.07 -3.09 -1.10
N ASP A 166 -0.94 -2.11 -0.98
CA ASP A 166 -0.79 -0.97 -0.07
C ASP A 166 -0.71 -1.45 1.39
N LEU A 167 -1.64 -2.29 1.81
CA LEU A 167 -1.67 -2.86 3.16
C LEU A 167 -0.63 -3.97 3.42
N SER A 168 0.19 -4.31 2.43
CA SER A 168 1.21 -5.38 2.57
C SER A 168 2.19 -5.15 3.70
N ILE A 169 2.43 -3.89 4.06
CA ILE A 169 3.29 -3.48 5.18
C ILE A 169 2.86 -4.13 6.50
N LEU A 170 1.58 -4.40 6.70
CA LEU A 170 1.08 -5.07 7.90
C LEU A 170 1.66 -6.49 8.06
N GLY A 171 1.86 -7.19 6.94
CA GLY A 171 2.44 -8.54 6.87
C GLY A 171 3.94 -8.58 6.61
N SER A 172 4.63 -7.45 6.66
CA SER A 172 6.09 -7.37 6.51
C SER A 172 6.83 -8.05 7.67
N PRO A 173 8.13 -8.38 7.53
CA PRO A 173 8.95 -8.87 8.65
C PRO A 173 8.83 -7.99 9.89
N PRO A 174 8.93 -8.56 11.11
CA PRO A 174 8.67 -7.83 12.36
C PRO A 174 9.45 -6.52 12.48
N GLU A 175 10.73 -6.51 12.13
CA GLU A 175 11.57 -5.30 12.22
C GLU A 175 11.13 -4.22 11.23
N ARG A 176 10.63 -4.63 10.04
CA ARG A 176 10.10 -3.68 9.05
C ARG A 176 8.76 -3.10 9.52
N PHE A 177 7.89 -3.93 10.07
CA PHE A 177 6.61 -3.49 10.64
C PHE A 177 6.82 -2.55 11.84
N GLU A 178 7.76 -2.86 12.73
CA GLU A 178 8.07 -2.02 13.87
C GLU A 178 8.57 -0.63 13.44
N ARG A 179 9.41 -0.58 12.41
CA ARG A 179 9.83 0.70 11.81
C ARG A 179 8.63 1.46 11.23
N TYR A 180 7.75 0.79 10.50
CA TYR A 180 6.51 1.37 10.01
C TYR A 180 5.69 2.01 11.14
N ASP A 181 5.47 1.29 12.24
CA ASP A 181 4.69 1.78 13.37
C ASP A 181 5.31 3.03 14.02
N GLN A 182 6.66 3.04 14.14
CA GLN A 182 7.42 4.20 14.60
C GLN A 182 7.34 5.38 13.62
N ASP A 183 7.40 5.13 12.33
CA ASP A 183 7.35 6.16 11.29
C ASP A 183 5.96 6.79 11.20
N VAL A 184 4.89 6.01 11.30
CA VAL A 184 3.53 6.53 11.46
C VAL A 184 3.43 7.41 12.72
N ARG A 185 4.04 7.02 13.85
CA ARG A 185 4.06 7.87 15.05
C ARG A 185 4.75 9.22 14.81
N LYS A 186 5.79 9.27 14.00
CA LYS A 186 6.48 10.52 13.63
C LYS A 186 5.60 11.42 12.78
N GLU A 187 4.88 10.87 11.80
CA GLU A 187 3.92 11.61 10.95
C GLU A 187 2.79 12.23 11.78
N TYR A 188 2.39 11.57 12.85
CA TYR A 188 1.39 12.07 13.81
C TYR A 188 2.01 12.65 15.09
N ALA A 189 3.27 13.15 15.04
CA ALA A 189 3.95 13.71 16.22
C ALA A 189 3.20 14.87 16.87
N TRP A 190 2.44 15.63 16.08
CA TRP A 190 1.60 16.73 16.52
C TRP A 190 0.38 16.30 17.36
N VAL A 191 -0.03 15.02 17.28
CA VAL A 191 -1.13 14.48 18.08
C VAL A 191 -0.62 14.14 19.48
N PRO A 192 -1.29 14.63 20.57
CA PRO A 192 -0.93 14.27 21.93
C PRO A 192 -0.86 12.76 22.15
N GLY A 193 0.17 12.26 22.84
CA GLY A 193 0.51 10.85 22.93
C GLY A 193 -0.67 9.94 23.34
N PHE A 194 -1.51 10.36 24.31
CA PHE A 194 -2.65 9.58 24.75
C PHE A 194 -3.73 9.46 23.66
N ARG A 195 -3.99 10.55 22.90
CA ARG A 195 -4.94 10.53 21.78
C ARG A 195 -4.43 9.67 20.63
N TYR A 196 -3.14 9.78 20.33
CA TYR A 196 -2.51 8.94 19.33
C TYR A 196 -2.66 7.46 19.69
N ARG A 197 -2.29 7.07 20.93
CA ARG A 197 -2.42 5.66 21.37
C ARG A 197 -3.84 5.14 21.22
N THR A 198 -4.85 5.92 21.65
CA THR A 198 -6.26 5.52 21.51
C THR A 198 -6.66 5.36 20.05
N GLY A 199 -6.38 6.35 19.20
CA GLY A 199 -6.74 6.30 17.78
C GLY A 199 -5.99 5.19 17.04
N ARG A 200 -4.67 5.05 17.31
CA ARG A 200 -3.86 3.98 16.70
C ARG A 200 -4.37 2.60 17.10
N ALA A 201 -4.70 2.40 18.37
CA ALA A 201 -5.26 1.14 18.85
C ALA A 201 -6.57 0.81 18.16
N GLN A 202 -7.46 1.79 17.95
CA GLN A 202 -8.71 1.59 17.21
C GLN A 202 -8.46 1.14 15.77
N VAL A 203 -7.53 1.78 15.05
CA VAL A 203 -7.17 1.41 13.68
C VAL A 203 -6.62 -0.01 13.62
N LEU A 204 -5.65 -0.35 14.48
CA LEU A 204 -5.03 -1.68 14.48
C LEU A 204 -6.03 -2.78 14.90
N GLN A 205 -6.91 -2.50 15.86
CA GLN A 205 -7.96 -3.42 16.27
C GLN A 205 -8.96 -3.63 15.12
N GLY A 206 -9.34 -2.55 14.42
CA GLY A 206 -10.21 -2.64 13.25
C GLY A 206 -9.67 -3.55 12.15
N PHE A 207 -8.36 -3.57 11.94
CA PHE A 207 -7.75 -4.56 11.05
C PHE A 207 -7.83 -5.98 11.61
N LEU A 208 -7.53 -6.19 12.90
CA LEU A 208 -7.59 -7.52 13.53
C LEU A 208 -9.00 -8.11 13.57
N ASP A 209 -10.03 -7.28 13.68
CA ASP A 209 -11.43 -7.70 13.73
C ASP A 209 -11.95 -8.19 12.37
N ARG A 210 -11.23 -7.88 11.27
CA ARG A 210 -11.60 -8.40 9.96
C ARG A 210 -11.40 -9.91 9.91
N PRO A 211 -12.39 -10.66 9.41
CA PRO A 211 -12.23 -12.12 9.20
C PRO A 211 -11.03 -12.45 8.31
N ARG A 212 -10.71 -11.54 7.38
CA ARG A 212 -9.63 -11.63 6.41
C ARG A 212 -9.08 -10.22 6.17
N LEU A 213 -7.77 -10.06 6.28
CA LEU A 213 -7.10 -8.76 6.08
C LEU A 213 -6.90 -8.43 4.60
N TYR A 214 -6.57 -9.44 3.81
CA TYR A 214 -6.28 -9.32 2.39
C TYR A 214 -7.37 -10.00 1.55
N HIS A 215 -7.60 -9.50 0.34
CA HIS A 215 -8.62 -10.01 -0.57
C HIS A 215 -8.13 -11.18 -1.42
N GLY A 216 -6.95 -11.05 -2.03
CA GLY A 216 -6.35 -12.04 -2.90
C GLY A 216 -5.77 -13.24 -2.14
N ASP A 217 -5.97 -14.45 -2.66
CA ASP A 217 -5.45 -15.67 -2.01
C ASP A 217 -3.93 -15.67 -1.90
N ALA A 218 -3.22 -15.08 -2.87
CA ALA A 218 -1.78 -14.93 -2.83
C ALA A 218 -1.32 -14.02 -1.68
N ALA A 219 -2.02 -12.91 -1.45
CA ALA A 219 -1.72 -11.99 -0.35
C ALA A 219 -2.04 -12.64 1.00
N VAL A 220 -3.17 -13.33 1.11
CA VAL A 220 -3.51 -14.08 2.33
C VAL A 220 -2.46 -15.14 2.64
N ALA A 221 -2.11 -15.96 1.67
CA ALA A 221 -1.12 -17.04 1.88
C ALA A 221 0.25 -16.48 2.30
N LEU A 222 0.62 -15.33 1.78
CA LEU A 222 1.94 -14.74 2.00
C LEU A 222 2.02 -13.90 3.28
N LEU A 223 0.99 -13.10 3.57
CA LEU A 223 1.07 -11.97 4.51
C LEU A 223 0.15 -12.10 5.73
N GLU A 224 -1.01 -12.76 5.62
CA GLU A 224 -2.07 -12.74 6.64
C GLU A 224 -1.59 -13.18 8.02
N GLY A 225 -0.85 -14.29 8.10
CA GLY A 225 -0.35 -14.82 9.37
C GLY A 225 0.59 -13.85 10.08
N GLN A 226 1.54 -13.31 9.33
CA GLN A 226 2.50 -12.34 9.88
C GLN A 226 1.82 -11.02 10.25
N ALA A 227 0.88 -10.54 9.45
CA ALA A 227 0.13 -9.34 9.73
C ALA A 227 -0.62 -9.41 11.07
N ARG A 228 -1.29 -10.50 11.34
CA ARG A 228 -2.00 -10.71 12.62
C ARG A 228 -1.04 -10.73 13.82
N ILE A 229 0.13 -11.33 13.69
CA ILE A 229 1.17 -11.32 14.73
C ILE A 229 1.65 -9.88 14.97
N ASN A 230 1.97 -9.14 13.91
CA ASN A 230 2.45 -7.77 13.97
C ASN A 230 1.43 -6.84 14.63
N LEU A 231 0.16 -6.92 14.22
CA LEU A 231 -0.93 -6.10 14.74
C LEU A 231 -1.17 -6.38 16.25
N ALA A 232 -1.19 -7.65 16.65
CA ALA A 232 -1.36 -8.03 18.07
C ALA A 232 -0.19 -7.53 18.92
N ALA A 233 1.05 -7.63 18.42
CA ALA A 233 2.23 -7.11 19.10
C ALA A 233 2.19 -5.59 19.26
N ALA A 234 1.77 -4.85 18.22
CA ALA A 234 1.63 -3.40 18.30
C ALA A 234 0.55 -2.97 19.31
N LEU A 235 -0.61 -3.62 19.31
CA LEU A 235 -1.67 -3.37 20.30
C LEU A 235 -1.18 -3.60 21.72
N SER A 236 -0.42 -4.68 21.95
CA SER A 236 0.15 -4.96 23.27
C SER A 236 1.12 -3.85 23.75
N ARG A 237 1.89 -3.25 22.84
CA ARG A 237 2.77 -2.10 23.15
C ARG A 237 1.98 -0.82 23.47
N LEU A 238 0.89 -0.57 22.76
CA LEU A 238 0.06 0.63 22.99
C LEU A 238 -0.71 0.59 24.33
N ALA A 239 -0.92 -0.60 24.89
CA ALA A 239 -1.60 -0.81 26.17
C ALA A 239 -0.71 -0.57 27.41
N GLN A 240 0.60 -0.41 27.22
CA GLN A 240 1.58 -0.11 28.26
C GLN A 240 1.73 1.40 28.45
#